data_18daf26f7a4528827ce68ffc362037bb
#
_entry.id   18daf26f7a4528827ce68ffc362037bb
#
_cell.length_a   1.000
_cell.length_b   1.000
_cell.length_c   1.000
_cell.angle_alpha   90.00
_cell.angle_beta   90.00
_cell.angle_gamma   90.00
#
_symmetry.space_group_name_H-M   'P 1'
#
loop_
_entity.id
_entity.type
_entity.pdbx_description
1 polymer ?
#
loop_
_entity_poly.entity_id
_entity_poly.type
_entity_poly.pdbx_seq_one_letter_code
_entity_poly.pdbx_strand_id
1 'polypeptide(L)'
;MELQAVLMAAGGGSRMTDLTFNNPKPMLPVGNKPLVWYPLNLLERVGFEEVIVITTKEVNKMMSTDPKIKDVKIKLDVVCIQEDGDMGTADALRHIHQKIKSDILVVSCDLITDVALHEVVDLFRAHNATVAMLMSKAHEFTEIVPGQKGKKKTAEQRDFVGVDQSSKRLLFMANEADLEDGLSIRKSIMRKHPRMHLKTGLVDAHLYCLKKAVVDFLTENKSISSIRGELVPYLVRKQFSKTTDSHKVKEDAEDQNQKKSDLSSFISSFCPFSERSCWNDHHGDMSEAYHGGKLRCYVHIMDQGLCFRANTIPAYMEANRLTPKLFEEPAVHPSAVISDRCQMGSDSIIGALSQVADKTSIKRSTIGNSTTIKEKVKVTNSIIMHGVTIEEGCNIQSSVICSNVVIGRGADLKHCLVGSGQQIDSDGKADA
;
A
#
# COMPACT_ATOMS: atom_id res chain seq x y z
N MET A 1 -13.78 -15.81 9.97
CA MET A 1 -13.90 -15.11 8.67
C MET A 1 -13.44 -16.05 7.57
N GLU A 2 -14.14 -16.12 6.45
CA GLU A 2 -13.78 -17.06 5.35
C GLU A 2 -12.54 -16.64 4.56
N LEU A 3 -12.08 -15.40 4.71
CA LEU A 3 -10.90 -14.86 4.05
C LEU A 3 -9.66 -14.97 4.94
N GLN A 4 -8.54 -15.42 4.39
CA GLN A 4 -7.24 -15.32 5.05
C GLN A 4 -6.60 -13.97 4.71
N ALA A 5 -6.12 -13.26 5.73
CA ALA A 5 -5.39 -12.00 5.51
C ALA A 5 -3.91 -12.28 5.20
N VAL A 6 -3.39 -11.59 4.19
CA VAL A 6 -1.98 -11.63 3.76
C VAL A 6 -1.44 -10.22 3.72
N LEU A 7 -0.42 -9.94 4.49
CA LEU A 7 0.27 -8.66 4.54
C LEU A 7 1.62 -8.74 3.81
N MET A 8 1.77 -7.90 2.78
CA MET A 8 3.00 -7.79 2.00
C MET A 8 3.95 -6.77 2.63
N ALA A 9 4.97 -7.24 3.34
CA ALA A 9 5.92 -6.41 4.09
C ALA A 9 7.40 -6.65 3.71
N ALA A 10 7.66 -7.21 2.52
CA ALA A 10 9.01 -7.51 2.04
C ALA A 10 9.57 -6.48 1.05
N GLY A 11 8.80 -5.47 0.66
CA GLY A 11 9.24 -4.48 -0.33
C GLY A 11 10.36 -3.59 0.19
N GLY A 12 11.48 -3.51 -0.53
CA GLY A 12 12.69 -2.77 -0.15
C GLY A 12 12.58 -1.24 -0.20
N GLY A 13 11.49 -0.67 -0.75
CA GLY A 13 11.30 0.79 -0.78
C GLY A 13 12.18 1.53 -1.80
N SER A 14 12.43 0.96 -2.96
CA SER A 14 13.31 1.51 -4.03
C SER A 14 13.03 2.95 -4.46
N ARG A 15 11.82 3.47 -4.18
CA ARG A 15 11.44 4.88 -4.46
C ARG A 15 11.79 5.83 -3.32
N MET A 16 12.28 5.32 -2.20
CA MET A 16 12.63 6.07 -0.99
C MET A 16 13.96 5.58 -0.41
N THR A 17 14.93 5.27 -1.28
CA THR A 17 16.22 4.66 -0.91
C THR A 17 16.92 5.41 0.21
N ASP A 18 16.87 6.75 0.18
CA ASP A 18 17.53 7.59 1.19
C ASP A 18 16.92 7.41 2.61
N LEU A 19 15.62 7.12 2.69
CA LEU A 19 14.93 6.84 3.95
C LEU A 19 15.08 5.39 4.37
N THR A 20 15.12 4.47 3.40
CA THR A 20 15.07 3.02 3.64
C THR A 20 16.44 2.37 3.76
N PHE A 21 17.52 3.11 3.60
CA PHE A 21 18.89 2.58 3.65
C PHE A 21 19.22 1.91 5.00
N ASN A 22 18.87 2.54 6.12
CA ASN A 22 19.12 2.03 7.47
C ASN A 22 17.84 1.61 8.22
N ASN A 23 16.67 1.83 7.62
CA ASN A 23 15.40 1.51 8.23
C ASN A 23 14.45 0.93 7.19
N PRO A 24 14.22 -0.37 7.18
CA PRO A 24 13.37 -1.01 6.18
C PRO A 24 12.00 -0.35 6.08
N LYS A 25 11.46 -0.26 4.86
CA LYS A 25 10.19 0.43 4.58
C LYS A 25 9.05 0.10 5.55
N PRO A 26 8.77 -1.17 5.92
CA PRO A 26 7.70 -1.48 6.87
C PRO A 26 7.90 -0.86 8.27
N MET A 27 9.15 -0.55 8.62
CA MET A 27 9.52 0.00 9.92
C MET A 27 9.70 1.52 9.92
N LEU A 28 9.52 2.20 8.78
CA LEU A 28 9.56 3.67 8.73
C LEU A 28 8.52 4.27 9.68
N PRO A 29 8.91 5.23 10.54
CA PRO A 29 8.00 5.81 11.52
C PRO A 29 7.05 6.81 10.83
N VAL A 30 5.76 6.58 10.95
CA VAL A 30 4.70 7.50 10.56
C VAL A 30 3.89 7.83 11.81
N GLY A 31 3.85 9.09 12.23
CA GLY A 31 3.21 9.49 13.47
C GLY A 31 3.71 8.70 14.69
N ASN A 32 5.01 8.39 14.73
CA ASN A 32 5.68 7.59 15.77
C ASN A 32 5.22 6.13 15.89
N LYS A 33 4.58 5.58 14.84
CA LYS A 33 4.27 4.16 14.70
C LYS A 33 4.95 3.60 13.46
N PRO A 34 5.40 2.34 13.46
CA PRO A 34 5.95 1.75 12.25
C PRO A 34 4.87 1.65 11.16
N LEU A 35 5.25 1.86 9.91
CA LEU A 35 4.32 1.90 8.78
C LEU A 35 3.46 0.63 8.67
N VAL A 36 4.02 -0.53 8.97
CA VAL A 36 3.33 -1.82 8.98
C VAL A 36 2.22 -1.90 10.04
N TRP A 37 2.25 -1.06 11.06
CA TRP A 37 1.21 -1.00 12.09
C TRP A 37 -0.17 -0.62 11.53
N TYR A 38 -0.22 0.26 10.52
CA TYR A 38 -1.49 0.76 9.94
C TYR A 38 -2.34 -0.34 9.32
N PRO A 39 -1.83 -1.16 8.38
CA PRO A 39 -2.59 -2.27 7.84
C PRO A 39 -2.87 -3.37 8.88
N LEU A 40 -1.99 -3.60 9.85
CA LEU A 40 -2.28 -4.53 10.95
C LEU A 40 -3.45 -4.04 11.80
N ASN A 41 -3.48 -2.77 12.17
CA ASN A 41 -4.58 -2.16 12.90
C ASN A 41 -5.90 -2.18 12.11
N LEU A 42 -5.83 -1.94 10.77
CA LEU A 42 -6.99 -2.06 9.90
C LEU A 42 -7.59 -3.47 9.95
N LEU A 43 -6.75 -4.50 9.84
CA LEU A 43 -7.17 -5.90 9.89
C LEU A 43 -7.72 -6.29 11.25
N GLU A 44 -7.09 -5.85 12.34
CA GLU A 44 -7.55 -6.08 13.72
C GLU A 44 -8.94 -5.48 13.96
N ARG A 45 -9.15 -4.22 13.54
CA ARG A 45 -10.44 -3.52 13.71
C ARG A 45 -11.60 -4.19 12.98
N VAL A 46 -11.32 -4.87 11.89
CA VAL A 46 -12.33 -5.63 11.11
C VAL A 46 -12.56 -7.03 11.68
N GLY A 47 -11.73 -7.46 12.63
CA GLY A 47 -11.89 -8.72 13.36
C GLY A 47 -11.15 -9.91 12.75
N PHE A 48 -10.04 -9.68 12.03
CA PHE A 48 -9.12 -10.77 11.69
C PHE A 48 -8.37 -11.22 12.95
N GLU A 49 -8.34 -12.52 13.19
CA GLU A 49 -7.63 -13.12 14.33
C GLU A 49 -6.18 -13.48 13.98
N GLU A 50 -5.92 -13.78 12.70
CA GLU A 50 -4.61 -14.19 12.19
C GLU A 50 -4.32 -13.52 10.85
N VAL A 51 -3.05 -13.16 10.63
CA VAL A 51 -2.54 -12.62 9.36
C VAL A 51 -1.23 -13.29 8.98
N ILE A 52 -1.10 -13.69 7.72
CA ILE A 52 0.15 -14.18 7.16
C ILE A 52 0.96 -12.95 6.74
N VAL A 53 2.11 -12.74 7.36
CA VAL A 53 3.01 -11.62 7.06
C VAL A 53 4.19 -12.10 6.24
N ILE A 54 4.29 -11.63 5.00
CA ILE A 54 5.45 -11.91 4.14
C ILE A 54 6.46 -10.79 4.31
N THR A 55 7.64 -11.13 4.79
CA THR A 55 8.66 -10.13 5.14
C THR A 55 10.08 -10.67 4.95
N THR A 56 11.09 -9.85 5.23
CA THR A 56 12.49 -10.27 5.29
C THR A 56 12.88 -10.65 6.71
N LYS A 57 14.02 -11.34 6.88
CA LYS A 57 14.51 -11.71 8.21
C LYS A 57 14.82 -10.50 9.08
N GLU A 58 15.37 -9.44 8.47
CA GLU A 58 15.70 -8.20 9.15
C GLU A 58 14.44 -7.51 9.69
N VAL A 59 13.44 -7.31 8.83
CA VAL A 59 12.15 -6.70 9.21
C VAL A 59 11.45 -7.53 10.29
N ASN A 60 11.47 -8.86 10.19
CA ASN A 60 10.88 -9.73 11.21
C ASN A 60 11.53 -9.52 12.59
N LYS A 61 12.88 -9.43 12.63
CA LYS A 61 13.60 -9.15 13.86
C LYS A 61 13.18 -7.81 14.46
N MET A 62 13.06 -6.76 13.64
CA MET A 62 12.62 -5.44 14.10
C MET A 62 11.16 -5.45 14.56
N MET A 63 10.25 -6.06 13.80
CA MET A 63 8.84 -6.20 14.17
C MET A 63 8.66 -6.93 15.51
N SER A 64 9.45 -7.97 15.77
CA SER A 64 9.35 -8.75 17.01
C SER A 64 9.85 -7.98 18.26
N THR A 65 10.64 -6.93 18.08
CA THR A 65 11.14 -6.08 19.18
C THR A 65 10.30 -4.82 19.40
N ASP A 66 9.56 -4.37 18.40
CA ASP A 66 8.78 -3.13 18.45
C ASP A 66 7.57 -3.25 19.41
N PRO A 67 7.44 -2.37 20.41
CA PRO A 67 6.34 -2.43 21.37
C PRO A 67 4.97 -2.16 20.74
N LYS A 68 4.89 -1.26 19.75
CA LYS A 68 3.62 -0.92 19.09
C LYS A 68 3.05 -2.09 18.26
N ILE A 69 3.93 -2.93 17.70
CA ILE A 69 3.52 -4.15 16.98
C ILE A 69 3.10 -5.23 17.98
N LYS A 70 3.77 -5.32 19.12
CA LYS A 70 3.39 -6.28 20.20
C LYS A 70 2.03 -5.97 20.82
N ASP A 71 1.62 -4.71 20.82
CA ASP A 71 0.30 -4.30 21.34
C ASP A 71 -0.87 -4.70 20.43
N VAL A 72 -0.59 -5.07 19.18
CA VAL A 72 -1.60 -5.56 18.23
C VAL A 72 -2.02 -6.98 18.63
N LYS A 73 -3.32 -7.20 18.78
CA LYS A 73 -3.88 -8.47 19.27
C LYS A 73 -3.96 -9.56 18.21
N ILE A 74 -3.80 -9.19 16.93
CA ILE A 74 -3.86 -10.14 15.82
C ILE A 74 -2.63 -11.06 15.84
N LYS A 75 -2.85 -12.35 15.63
CA LYS A 75 -1.76 -13.33 15.56
C LYS A 75 -1.00 -13.19 14.24
N LEU A 76 0.32 -13.01 14.30
CA LEU A 76 1.19 -12.88 13.14
C LEU A 76 1.80 -14.25 12.77
N ASP A 77 1.43 -14.81 11.63
CA ASP A 77 2.11 -15.94 11.00
C ASP A 77 3.17 -15.42 10.02
N VAL A 78 4.40 -15.28 10.49
CA VAL A 78 5.46 -14.63 9.71
C VAL A 78 6.16 -15.62 8.80
N VAL A 79 6.25 -15.26 7.51
CA VAL A 79 7.02 -15.99 6.49
C VAL A 79 8.14 -15.08 6.00
N CYS A 80 9.38 -15.50 6.25
CA CYS A 80 10.55 -14.76 5.80
C CYS A 80 10.95 -15.21 4.40
N ILE A 81 11.08 -14.28 3.47
CA ILE A 81 11.67 -14.50 2.14
C ILE A 81 13.11 -14.02 2.11
N GLN A 82 13.87 -14.51 1.14
CA GLN A 82 15.27 -14.10 0.94
C GLN A 82 15.30 -12.70 0.30
N GLU A 83 16.32 -11.92 0.65
CA GLU A 83 16.52 -10.55 0.16
C GLU A 83 17.16 -10.50 -1.24
N ASP A 84 17.78 -11.61 -1.69
CA ASP A 84 18.64 -11.67 -2.87
C ASP A 84 17.90 -11.79 -4.21
N GLY A 85 16.59 -11.61 -4.26
CA GLY A 85 15.84 -11.77 -5.50
C GLY A 85 14.88 -10.60 -5.75
N ASP A 86 14.76 -10.22 -7.02
CA ASP A 86 13.66 -9.37 -7.53
C ASP A 86 12.29 -10.09 -7.41
N MET A 87 11.97 -10.51 -6.18
CA MET A 87 10.71 -11.20 -5.90
C MET A 87 9.55 -10.23 -5.97
N GLY A 88 8.73 -10.38 -6.99
CA GLY A 88 7.52 -9.58 -7.16
C GLY A 88 6.41 -9.97 -6.18
N THR A 89 5.34 -9.19 -6.15
CA THR A 89 4.21 -9.41 -5.24
C THR A 89 3.44 -10.70 -5.54
N ALA A 90 3.37 -11.14 -6.81
CA ALA A 90 2.77 -12.41 -7.18
C ALA A 90 3.69 -13.60 -6.83
N ASP A 91 5.02 -13.42 -6.93
CA ASP A 91 6.00 -14.42 -6.50
C ASP A 91 5.92 -14.67 -5.00
N ALA A 92 5.72 -13.62 -4.21
CA ALA A 92 5.53 -13.71 -2.78
C ALA A 92 4.27 -14.53 -2.42
N LEU A 93 3.15 -14.35 -3.14
CA LEU A 93 1.95 -15.19 -2.97
C LEU A 93 2.23 -16.66 -3.35
N ARG A 94 2.96 -16.89 -4.42
CA ARG A 94 3.38 -18.23 -4.86
C ARG A 94 4.22 -18.94 -3.79
N HIS A 95 5.10 -18.19 -3.12
CA HIS A 95 5.94 -18.72 -2.05
C HIS A 95 5.13 -19.23 -0.85
N ILE A 96 4.02 -18.55 -0.51
CA ILE A 96 3.16 -18.94 0.62
C ILE A 96 1.97 -19.82 0.22
N HIS A 97 1.89 -20.29 -1.04
CA HIS A 97 0.75 -21.04 -1.58
C HIS A 97 0.27 -22.16 -0.65
N GLN A 98 1.19 -22.95 -0.06
CA GLN A 98 0.84 -24.05 0.85
C GLN A 98 0.11 -23.61 2.13
N LYS A 99 0.28 -22.36 2.57
CA LYS A 99 -0.40 -21.79 3.73
C LYS A 99 -1.79 -21.25 3.40
N ILE A 100 -2.07 -21.01 2.12
CA ILE A 100 -3.35 -20.46 1.66
C ILE A 100 -4.37 -21.58 1.51
N LYS A 101 -5.37 -21.58 2.35
CA LYS A 101 -6.44 -22.61 2.42
C LYS A 101 -7.79 -22.11 1.88
N SER A 102 -8.02 -20.80 1.91
CA SER A 102 -9.26 -20.15 1.49
C SER A 102 -8.96 -18.96 0.57
N ASP A 103 -9.99 -18.24 0.16
CA ASP A 103 -9.84 -16.96 -0.51
C ASP A 103 -9.07 -15.98 0.38
N ILE A 104 -8.34 -15.04 -0.22
CA ILE A 104 -7.41 -14.18 0.50
C ILE A 104 -7.74 -12.70 0.36
N LEU A 105 -7.42 -11.95 1.40
CA LEU A 105 -7.32 -10.50 1.40
C LEU A 105 -5.84 -10.12 1.47
N VAL A 106 -5.31 -9.56 0.39
CA VAL A 106 -3.93 -9.09 0.30
C VAL A 106 -3.88 -7.60 0.58
N VAL A 107 -2.99 -7.18 1.48
CA VAL A 107 -2.78 -5.78 1.84
C VAL A 107 -1.29 -5.45 1.79
N SER A 108 -0.93 -4.28 1.26
CA SER A 108 0.44 -3.78 1.28
C SER A 108 0.76 -3.11 2.61
N CYS A 109 2.01 -3.26 3.09
CA CYS A 109 2.46 -2.66 4.35
C CYS A 109 2.47 -1.13 4.35
N ASP A 110 2.44 -0.51 3.17
CA ASP A 110 2.51 0.94 2.99
C ASP A 110 1.14 1.61 2.84
N LEU A 111 0.05 0.86 2.97
CA LEU A 111 -1.31 1.38 2.89
C LEU A 111 -1.72 2.05 4.20
N ILE A 112 -2.15 3.30 4.09
CA ILE A 112 -2.79 4.06 5.17
C ILE A 112 -4.19 4.45 4.69
N THR A 113 -5.22 3.93 5.36
CA THR A 113 -6.61 4.14 4.94
C THR A 113 -7.57 4.04 6.10
N ASP A 114 -8.67 4.78 6.00
CA ASP A 114 -9.85 4.69 6.85
C ASP A 114 -11.01 3.94 6.17
N VAL A 115 -10.73 3.26 5.03
CA VAL A 115 -11.74 2.53 4.28
C VAL A 115 -12.52 1.54 5.16
N ALA A 116 -13.83 1.52 4.96
CA ALA A 116 -14.69 0.47 5.49
C ALA A 116 -14.45 -0.83 4.71
N LEU A 117 -13.53 -1.66 5.20
CA LEU A 117 -13.03 -2.85 4.47
C LEU A 117 -14.16 -3.81 4.06
N HIS A 118 -15.29 -3.83 4.81
CA HIS A 118 -16.45 -4.63 4.46
C HIS A 118 -17.02 -4.27 3.08
N GLU A 119 -16.92 -3.00 2.61
CA GLU A 119 -17.42 -2.62 1.28
C GLU A 119 -16.68 -3.34 0.14
N VAL A 120 -15.39 -3.58 0.29
CA VAL A 120 -14.59 -4.34 -0.69
C VAL A 120 -14.90 -5.84 -0.58
N VAL A 121 -15.01 -6.35 0.65
CA VAL A 121 -15.29 -7.77 0.92
C VAL A 121 -16.71 -8.14 0.46
N ASP A 122 -17.70 -7.29 0.74
CA ASP A 122 -19.09 -7.51 0.32
C ASP A 122 -19.22 -7.46 -1.20
N LEU A 123 -18.52 -6.54 -1.87
CA LEU A 123 -18.44 -6.51 -3.33
C LEU A 123 -17.84 -7.81 -3.90
N PHE A 124 -16.77 -8.33 -3.26
CA PHE A 124 -16.16 -9.60 -3.64
C PHE A 124 -17.13 -10.79 -3.49
N ARG A 125 -17.85 -10.85 -2.36
CA ARG A 125 -18.79 -11.92 -2.05
C ARG A 125 -20.07 -11.86 -2.87
N ALA A 126 -20.70 -10.67 -2.94
CA ALA A 126 -21.99 -10.49 -3.62
C ALA A 126 -21.93 -10.91 -5.10
N HIS A 127 -20.79 -10.68 -5.74
CA HIS A 127 -20.61 -11.02 -7.15
C HIS A 127 -19.82 -12.31 -7.38
N ASN A 128 -19.45 -13.03 -6.33
CA ASN A 128 -18.55 -14.19 -6.42
C ASN A 128 -17.33 -13.85 -7.29
N ALA A 129 -16.69 -12.69 -7.00
CA ALA A 129 -15.65 -12.12 -7.82
C ALA A 129 -14.37 -12.97 -7.82
N THR A 130 -13.65 -12.96 -8.92
CA THR A 130 -12.29 -13.55 -9.00
C THR A 130 -11.27 -12.63 -8.34
N VAL A 131 -11.46 -11.32 -8.53
CA VAL A 131 -10.71 -10.26 -7.85
C VAL A 131 -11.64 -9.09 -7.56
N ALA A 132 -11.54 -8.53 -6.37
CA ALA A 132 -12.04 -7.20 -6.02
C ALA A 132 -10.89 -6.38 -5.47
N MET A 133 -10.73 -5.15 -5.94
CA MET A 133 -9.63 -4.28 -5.56
C MET A 133 -10.11 -2.92 -5.06
N LEU A 134 -9.28 -2.28 -4.25
CA LEU A 134 -9.48 -0.92 -3.78
C LEU A 134 -8.68 0.05 -4.64
N MET A 135 -9.32 1.10 -5.11
CA MET A 135 -8.65 2.25 -5.73
C MET A 135 -9.07 3.55 -5.06
N SER A 136 -8.17 4.50 -5.05
CA SER A 136 -8.43 5.87 -4.56
C SER A 136 -8.11 6.90 -5.62
N LYS A 137 -8.58 8.13 -5.43
CA LYS A 137 -8.14 9.26 -6.26
C LYS A 137 -6.68 9.55 -5.97
N ALA A 138 -5.91 9.86 -7.03
CA ALA A 138 -4.53 10.28 -6.88
C ALA A 138 -4.45 11.53 -6.00
N HIS A 139 -3.59 11.48 -5.01
CA HIS A 139 -3.35 12.62 -4.14
C HIS A 139 -2.38 13.60 -4.83
N GLU A 140 -2.76 14.85 -4.91
CA GLU A 140 -1.87 15.88 -5.46
C GLU A 140 -1.03 16.47 -4.33
N PHE A 141 0.25 16.12 -4.30
CA PHE A 141 1.22 16.69 -3.37
C PHE A 141 1.60 18.08 -3.88
N THR A 142 1.25 19.11 -3.12
CA THR A 142 1.52 20.52 -3.48
C THR A 142 2.81 21.04 -2.90
N GLU A 143 3.41 20.34 -1.95
CA GLU A 143 4.59 20.77 -1.22
C GLU A 143 5.89 20.43 -1.97
N ILE A 144 6.96 21.21 -1.70
CA ILE A 144 8.30 20.96 -2.23
C ILE A 144 8.82 19.67 -1.60
N VAL A 145 9.37 18.79 -2.43
CA VAL A 145 9.90 17.49 -1.98
C VAL A 145 11.32 17.69 -1.45
N PRO A 146 11.62 17.31 -0.21
CA PRO A 146 12.97 17.36 0.33
C PRO A 146 13.98 16.57 -0.52
N GLY A 147 15.17 17.11 -0.71
CA GLY A 147 16.25 16.48 -1.47
C GLY A 147 16.11 16.53 -3.00
N GLN A 148 15.10 17.20 -3.54
CA GLN A 148 14.94 17.36 -4.99
C GLN A 148 15.02 18.82 -5.41
N LYS A 149 16.05 19.17 -6.20
CA LYS A 149 16.16 20.49 -6.82
C LYS A 149 15.16 20.64 -7.97
N GLY A 150 14.18 21.50 -7.79
CA GLY A 150 13.21 21.87 -8.80
C GLY A 150 11.82 21.29 -8.58
N LYS A 151 10.81 22.01 -9.09
CA LYS A 151 9.38 21.65 -9.01
C LYS A 151 9.04 20.48 -9.96
N LYS A 152 9.66 19.33 -9.85
CA LYS A 152 9.13 18.13 -10.51
C LYS A 152 8.00 17.61 -9.63
N LYS A 153 6.75 17.87 -10.03
CA LYS A 153 5.60 17.13 -9.52
C LYS A 153 5.88 15.65 -9.76
N THR A 154 6.19 14.92 -8.72
CA THR A 154 6.25 13.46 -8.80
C THR A 154 4.80 13.00 -8.94
N ALA A 155 4.35 12.84 -10.17
CA ALA A 155 3.03 12.30 -10.42
C ALA A 155 3.02 10.84 -9.90
N GLU A 156 2.06 10.53 -9.03
CA GLU A 156 1.78 9.14 -8.75
C GLU A 156 1.44 8.42 -10.07
N GLN A 157 1.88 7.18 -10.20
CA GLN A 157 1.51 6.36 -11.36
C GLN A 157 0.01 6.19 -11.38
N ARG A 158 -0.65 6.85 -12.34
CA ARG A 158 -2.09 6.85 -12.50
C ARG A 158 -2.50 5.69 -13.39
N ASP A 159 -3.66 5.14 -13.11
CA ASP A 159 -4.26 4.07 -13.92
C ASP A 159 -5.51 4.61 -14.62
N PHE A 160 -5.67 4.22 -15.90
CA PHE A 160 -6.90 4.40 -16.64
C PHE A 160 -7.80 3.19 -16.39
N VAL A 161 -8.97 3.43 -15.86
CA VAL A 161 -9.85 2.36 -15.38
C VAL A 161 -11.24 2.50 -16.02
N GLY A 162 -11.65 1.49 -16.76
CA GLY A 162 -13.00 1.38 -17.28
C GLY A 162 -13.89 0.60 -16.31
N VAL A 163 -14.93 1.24 -15.80
CA VAL A 163 -15.85 0.65 -14.81
C VAL A 163 -17.27 0.72 -15.33
N ASP A 164 -18.04 -0.34 -15.15
CA ASP A 164 -19.49 -0.30 -15.32
C ASP A 164 -20.12 0.45 -14.14
N GLN A 165 -20.83 1.51 -14.44
CA GLN A 165 -21.44 2.38 -13.43
C GLN A 165 -22.43 1.64 -12.52
N SER A 166 -23.17 0.70 -13.08
CA SER A 166 -24.24 -0.03 -12.38
C SER A 166 -23.71 -1.10 -11.43
N SER A 167 -22.67 -1.83 -11.84
CA SER A 167 -22.21 -3.04 -11.14
C SER A 167 -20.85 -2.88 -10.46
N LYS A 168 -20.15 -1.75 -10.62
CA LYS A 168 -18.75 -1.57 -10.15
C LYS A 168 -17.79 -2.60 -10.78
N ARG A 169 -18.18 -3.23 -11.90
CA ARG A 169 -17.37 -4.22 -12.59
C ARG A 169 -16.20 -3.55 -13.29
N LEU A 170 -15.02 -4.08 -13.10
CA LEU A 170 -13.78 -3.63 -13.73
C LEU A 170 -13.69 -4.20 -15.14
N LEU A 171 -13.85 -3.34 -16.16
CA LEU A 171 -13.93 -3.73 -17.56
C LEU A 171 -12.62 -3.53 -18.31
N PHE A 172 -11.84 -2.55 -17.89
CA PHE A 172 -10.59 -2.16 -18.51
C PHE A 172 -9.64 -1.59 -17.46
N MET A 173 -8.36 -1.88 -17.59
CA MET A 173 -7.29 -1.29 -16.79
C MET A 173 -6.02 -1.19 -17.61
N ALA A 174 -5.41 -0.01 -17.63
CA ALA A 174 -4.09 0.25 -18.21
C ALA A 174 -3.35 1.28 -17.39
N ASN A 175 -2.04 1.13 -17.27
CA ASN A 175 -1.19 2.12 -16.62
C ASN A 175 -0.93 3.29 -17.58
N GLU A 176 -0.88 4.52 -17.07
CA GLU A 176 -0.58 5.71 -17.87
C GLU A 176 0.79 5.61 -18.55
N ALA A 177 1.77 4.99 -17.89
CA ALA A 177 3.12 4.81 -18.42
C ALA A 177 3.19 3.83 -19.61
N ASP A 178 2.21 2.93 -19.74
CA ASP A 178 2.16 1.91 -20.81
C ASP A 178 1.40 2.41 -22.05
N LEU A 179 0.88 3.64 -22.02
CA LEU A 179 0.09 4.22 -23.10
C LEU A 179 0.96 5.18 -23.92
N GLU A 180 1.43 4.70 -25.08
CA GLU A 180 2.25 5.53 -25.99
C GLU A 180 1.39 6.52 -26.81
N ASP A 181 0.34 6.05 -27.50
CA ASP A 181 -0.43 6.87 -28.47
C ASP A 181 -1.97 6.79 -28.35
N GLY A 182 -2.51 6.01 -27.44
CA GLY A 182 -3.95 5.90 -27.30
C GLY A 182 -4.46 4.70 -26.52
N LEU A 183 -5.74 4.76 -26.19
CA LEU A 183 -6.42 3.77 -25.39
C LEU A 183 -7.23 2.85 -26.26
N SER A 184 -6.85 1.58 -26.37
CA SER A 184 -7.55 0.59 -27.17
C SER A 184 -8.52 -0.24 -26.33
N ILE A 185 -9.82 -0.07 -26.56
CA ILE A 185 -10.87 -0.83 -25.88
C ILE A 185 -11.59 -1.73 -26.89
N ARG A 186 -11.78 -3.01 -26.54
CA ARG A 186 -12.47 -3.97 -27.40
C ARG A 186 -13.94 -3.59 -27.61
N LYS A 187 -14.43 -3.54 -28.84
CA LYS A 187 -15.85 -3.26 -29.18
C LYS A 187 -16.83 -4.21 -28.49
N SER A 188 -16.42 -5.47 -28.23
CA SER A 188 -17.25 -6.44 -27.51
C SER A 188 -17.56 -6.03 -26.08
N ILE A 189 -16.63 -5.34 -25.41
CA ILE A 189 -16.84 -4.81 -24.05
C ILE A 189 -17.87 -3.67 -24.10
N MET A 190 -17.70 -2.73 -25.01
CA MET A 190 -18.62 -1.59 -25.15
C MET A 190 -20.04 -2.02 -25.51
N ARG A 191 -20.20 -3.11 -26.27
CA ARG A 191 -21.54 -3.67 -26.60
C ARG A 191 -22.22 -4.29 -25.39
N LYS A 192 -21.46 -5.01 -24.55
CA LYS A 192 -21.99 -5.68 -23.35
C LYS A 192 -22.20 -4.71 -22.18
N HIS A 193 -21.38 -3.68 -22.11
CA HIS A 193 -21.41 -2.68 -21.03
C HIS A 193 -21.51 -1.26 -21.61
N PRO A 194 -22.70 -0.86 -22.13
CA PRO A 194 -22.88 0.45 -22.75
C PRO A 194 -22.74 1.63 -21.78
N ARG A 195 -22.84 1.37 -20.46
CA ARG A 195 -22.68 2.36 -19.40
C ARG A 195 -21.28 2.31 -18.77
N MET A 196 -20.27 1.99 -19.57
CA MET A 196 -18.88 2.02 -19.13
C MET A 196 -18.41 3.46 -18.97
N HIS A 197 -17.88 3.76 -17.78
CA HIS A 197 -17.23 5.02 -17.47
C HIS A 197 -15.72 4.82 -17.44
N LEU A 198 -14.98 5.62 -18.18
CA LEU A 198 -13.54 5.67 -18.11
C LEU A 198 -13.14 6.69 -17.07
N LYS A 199 -12.50 6.24 -16.00
CA LYS A 199 -11.98 7.08 -14.92
C LYS A 199 -10.48 7.20 -15.07
N THR A 200 -9.99 8.43 -14.91
CA THR A 200 -8.57 8.79 -14.92
C THR A 200 -8.17 9.31 -13.55
N GLY A 201 -6.87 9.34 -13.27
CA GLY A 201 -6.39 9.87 -11.99
C GLY A 201 -6.71 8.97 -10.78
N LEU A 202 -6.91 7.67 -11.01
CA LEU A 202 -7.03 6.68 -9.96
C LEU A 202 -5.66 6.05 -9.67
N VAL A 203 -5.46 5.67 -8.41
CA VAL A 203 -4.26 4.98 -7.93
C VAL A 203 -4.69 3.70 -7.23
N ASP A 204 -3.98 2.62 -7.50
CA ASP A 204 -4.17 1.33 -6.86
C ASP A 204 -3.70 1.38 -5.41
N ALA A 205 -4.59 1.10 -4.47
CA ALA A 205 -4.31 1.06 -3.04
C ALA A 205 -3.51 -0.18 -2.60
N HIS A 206 -3.28 -1.14 -3.50
CA HIS A 206 -2.68 -2.44 -3.20
C HIS A 206 -3.40 -3.20 -2.08
N LEU A 207 -4.73 -3.17 -2.16
CA LEU A 207 -5.62 -3.97 -1.36
C LEU A 207 -6.50 -4.79 -2.31
N TYR A 208 -6.42 -6.11 -2.21
CA TYR A 208 -7.07 -7.04 -3.14
C TYR A 208 -7.73 -8.19 -2.39
N CYS A 209 -9.00 -8.46 -2.69
CA CYS A 209 -9.62 -9.74 -2.40
C CYS A 209 -9.41 -10.66 -3.61
N LEU A 210 -8.81 -11.81 -3.43
CA LEU A 210 -8.51 -12.77 -4.50
C LEU A 210 -9.07 -14.15 -4.15
N LYS A 211 -9.64 -14.84 -5.16
CA LYS A 211 -9.98 -16.25 -5.00
C LYS A 211 -8.74 -17.11 -4.83
N LYS A 212 -8.84 -18.15 -4.03
CA LYS A 212 -7.78 -19.16 -3.89
C LYS A 212 -7.35 -19.73 -5.24
N ALA A 213 -8.29 -20.00 -6.15
CA ALA A 213 -8.02 -20.47 -7.51
C ALA A 213 -7.05 -19.57 -8.30
N VAL A 214 -7.00 -18.27 -8.01
CA VAL A 214 -6.02 -17.35 -8.62
C VAL A 214 -4.61 -17.62 -8.09
N VAL A 215 -4.49 -17.93 -6.81
CA VAL A 215 -3.19 -18.27 -6.22
C VAL A 215 -2.71 -19.62 -6.74
N ASP A 216 -3.60 -20.59 -6.86
CA ASP A 216 -3.29 -21.90 -7.45
C ASP A 216 -2.83 -21.73 -8.92
N PHE A 217 -3.49 -20.87 -9.70
CA PHE A 217 -3.07 -20.52 -11.05
C PHE A 217 -1.66 -19.89 -11.09
N LEU A 218 -1.31 -19.04 -10.12
CA LEU A 218 0.03 -18.44 -10.05
C LEU A 218 1.13 -19.48 -9.84
N THR A 219 0.85 -20.62 -9.20
CA THR A 219 1.87 -21.67 -9.00
C THR A 219 2.32 -22.32 -10.30
N GLU A 220 1.42 -22.42 -11.27
CA GLU A 220 1.72 -22.97 -12.60
C GLU A 220 2.26 -21.91 -13.57
N ASN A 221 1.87 -20.64 -13.39
CA ASN A 221 2.24 -19.54 -14.27
C ASN A 221 3.32 -18.65 -13.63
N LYS A 222 4.58 -19.06 -13.77
CA LYS A 222 5.73 -18.34 -13.20
C LYS A 222 6.09 -17.04 -13.92
N SER A 223 5.49 -16.77 -15.09
CA SER A 223 5.74 -15.54 -15.85
C SER A 223 5.08 -14.28 -15.25
N ILE A 224 4.16 -14.46 -14.29
CA ILE A 224 3.49 -13.36 -13.61
C ILE A 224 4.21 -13.10 -12.29
N SER A 225 4.92 -11.99 -12.18
CA SER A 225 5.68 -11.60 -10.98
C SER A 225 4.96 -10.54 -10.14
N SER A 226 4.16 -9.66 -10.78
CA SER A 226 3.48 -8.54 -10.12
C SER A 226 1.97 -8.70 -10.08
N ILE A 227 1.35 -8.45 -8.91
CA ILE A 227 -0.13 -8.44 -8.79
C ILE A 227 -0.70 -7.26 -9.59
N ARG A 228 -0.22 -6.03 -9.34
CA ARG A 228 -0.72 -4.83 -10.00
C ARG A 228 -0.37 -4.78 -11.49
N GLY A 229 0.91 -5.01 -11.82
CA GLY A 229 1.43 -4.79 -13.18
C GLY A 229 0.99 -5.87 -14.17
N GLU A 230 0.80 -7.10 -13.72
CA GLU A 230 0.62 -8.25 -14.60
C GLU A 230 -0.65 -9.04 -14.29
N LEU A 231 -0.86 -9.47 -13.03
CA LEU A 231 -1.97 -10.34 -12.67
C LEU A 231 -3.33 -9.67 -12.89
N VAL A 232 -3.57 -8.49 -12.31
CA VAL A 232 -4.86 -7.80 -12.41
C VAL A 232 -5.18 -7.43 -13.86
N PRO A 233 -4.28 -6.82 -14.65
CA PRO A 233 -4.52 -6.58 -16.08
C PRO A 233 -4.76 -7.86 -16.89
N TYR A 234 -4.08 -8.96 -16.55
CA TYR A 234 -4.33 -10.26 -17.17
C TYR A 234 -5.75 -10.74 -16.89
N LEU A 235 -6.20 -10.74 -15.62
CA LEU A 235 -7.54 -11.14 -15.21
C LEU A 235 -8.62 -10.30 -15.91
N VAL A 236 -8.43 -8.97 -15.93
CA VAL A 236 -9.35 -8.02 -16.58
C VAL A 236 -9.49 -8.30 -18.08
N ARG A 237 -8.38 -8.59 -18.77
CA ARG A 237 -8.41 -8.94 -20.20
C ARG A 237 -9.05 -10.29 -20.47
N LYS A 238 -8.78 -11.28 -19.62
CA LYS A 238 -9.28 -12.67 -19.76
C LYS A 238 -10.78 -12.79 -19.52
N GLN A 239 -11.40 -11.98 -18.66
CA GLN A 239 -12.85 -12.06 -18.42
C GLN A 239 -13.71 -11.86 -19.66
N PHE A 240 -13.17 -11.28 -20.74
CA PHE A 240 -13.86 -11.05 -22.02
C PHE A 240 -13.30 -11.90 -23.17
N SER A 241 -12.38 -12.81 -22.88
CA SER A 241 -11.92 -13.77 -23.87
C SER A 241 -12.95 -14.89 -24.02
N LYS A 242 -13.23 -15.31 -25.26
CA LYS A 242 -14.04 -16.50 -25.49
C LYS A 242 -13.26 -17.69 -24.93
N THR A 243 -13.89 -18.50 -24.08
CA THR A 243 -13.43 -19.87 -23.81
C THR A 243 -13.46 -20.57 -25.17
N THR A 244 -12.33 -20.91 -25.72
CA THR A 244 -12.24 -21.83 -26.85
C THR A 244 -12.69 -23.17 -26.29
N ASP A 245 -13.95 -23.55 -26.57
CA ASP A 245 -14.39 -24.89 -26.34
C ASP A 245 -13.44 -25.82 -27.10
N SER A 246 -12.81 -26.71 -26.33
CA SER A 246 -11.78 -27.66 -26.75
C SER A 246 -12.35 -28.79 -27.67
N HIS A 247 -13.28 -28.47 -28.58
CA HIS A 247 -13.85 -29.38 -29.55
C HIS A 247 -13.76 -28.84 -31.00
N LYS A 248 -12.59 -28.38 -31.43
CA LYS A 248 -12.18 -28.37 -32.83
C LYS A 248 -10.66 -28.50 -32.87
N VAL A 249 -10.20 -29.71 -32.71
CA VAL A 249 -8.89 -30.13 -33.15
C VAL A 249 -8.90 -30.02 -34.67
N LYS A 250 -8.17 -29.07 -35.23
CA LYS A 250 -7.53 -29.24 -36.53
C LYS A 250 -6.08 -29.54 -36.24
N GLU A 251 -5.73 -30.75 -36.56
CA GLU A 251 -4.38 -31.25 -36.72
C GLU A 251 -3.63 -30.31 -37.68
N ASP A 252 -2.66 -29.58 -37.16
CA ASP A 252 -1.49 -29.18 -37.94
C ASP A 252 -0.34 -28.89 -36.93
N ALA A 253 0.60 -29.82 -36.98
CA ALA A 253 2.03 -29.78 -36.72
C ALA A 253 2.64 -28.95 -35.58
N GLU A 254 3.30 -29.67 -34.68
CA GLU A 254 4.61 -29.38 -34.12
C GLU A 254 4.79 -28.07 -33.29
N ASP A 255 4.28 -28.08 -32.04
CA ASP A 255 5.01 -27.56 -30.90
C ASP A 255 4.52 -28.24 -29.60
N GLN A 256 5.07 -29.40 -29.33
CA GLN A 256 4.93 -30.10 -28.06
C GLN A 256 5.86 -29.43 -27.06
N ASN A 257 5.43 -28.32 -26.42
CA ASN A 257 5.82 -27.99 -25.03
C ASN A 257 5.12 -26.74 -24.57
N GLN A 258 4.34 -26.91 -23.53
CA GLN A 258 3.55 -25.97 -22.73
C GLN A 258 2.04 -25.94 -23.04
N LYS A 259 1.34 -26.93 -22.52
CA LYS A 259 -0.07 -26.75 -22.10
C LYS A 259 -0.05 -25.75 -20.95
N LYS A 260 -0.12 -24.44 -21.28
CA LYS A 260 -0.43 -23.41 -20.28
C LYS A 260 -1.85 -23.69 -19.80
N SER A 261 -1.97 -24.20 -18.57
CA SER A 261 -3.27 -24.41 -17.94
C SER A 261 -4.03 -23.10 -17.93
N ASP A 262 -5.22 -23.10 -18.51
CA ASP A 262 -6.05 -21.88 -18.61
C ASP A 262 -6.74 -21.61 -17.24
N LEU A 263 -6.69 -20.38 -16.75
CA LEU A 263 -7.32 -19.97 -15.48
C LEU A 263 -8.80 -20.39 -15.38
N SER A 264 -9.51 -20.46 -16.52
CA SER A 264 -10.90 -20.94 -16.55
C SER A 264 -11.06 -22.37 -16.07
N SER A 265 -10.03 -23.23 -16.24
CA SER A 265 -10.03 -24.60 -15.76
C SER A 265 -9.87 -24.65 -14.23
N PHE A 266 -9.01 -23.80 -13.66
CA PHE A 266 -8.86 -23.71 -12.20
C PHE A 266 -10.14 -23.27 -11.52
N ILE A 267 -10.80 -22.22 -12.02
CA ILE A 267 -12.05 -21.72 -11.44
C ILE A 267 -13.17 -22.78 -11.57
N SER A 268 -13.19 -23.52 -12.66
CA SER A 268 -14.20 -24.58 -12.88
C SER A 268 -14.00 -25.78 -11.97
N SER A 269 -12.74 -26.16 -11.65
CA SER A 269 -12.43 -27.28 -10.77
C SER A 269 -12.77 -26.99 -9.29
N PHE A 270 -12.73 -25.72 -8.87
CA PHE A 270 -13.03 -25.31 -7.50
C PHE A 270 -14.51 -24.94 -7.25
N CYS A 271 -15.36 -24.94 -8.27
CA CYS A 271 -16.79 -24.65 -8.15
C CYS A 271 -17.71 -25.82 -8.59
N PRO A 272 -17.48 -27.09 -8.17
CA PRO A 272 -18.40 -28.17 -8.52
C PRO A 272 -19.76 -28.04 -7.82
N PHE A 273 -19.87 -27.28 -6.73
CA PHE A 273 -21.09 -27.13 -5.95
C PHE A 273 -21.93 -25.90 -6.33
N SER A 274 -21.37 -24.86 -6.94
CA SER A 274 -22.13 -23.66 -7.27
C SER A 274 -23.09 -23.85 -8.46
N GLU A 275 -22.81 -24.83 -9.33
CA GLU A 275 -23.71 -25.17 -10.44
C GLU A 275 -24.84 -26.14 -10.01
N ARG A 276 -24.75 -26.79 -8.84
CA ARG A 276 -25.73 -27.75 -8.33
C ARG A 276 -26.54 -27.27 -7.13
N SER A 277 -26.29 -26.09 -6.63
CA SER A 277 -27.04 -25.53 -5.51
C SER A 277 -28.40 -25.04 -6.02
N CYS A 278 -29.36 -25.96 -6.11
CA CYS A 278 -30.77 -25.70 -6.42
C CYS A 278 -31.49 -24.78 -5.39
N TRP A 279 -30.77 -24.31 -4.38
CA TRP A 279 -31.32 -23.48 -3.31
C TRP A 279 -31.11 -21.99 -3.52
N ASN A 280 -30.40 -21.60 -4.57
CA ASN A 280 -30.17 -20.19 -4.89
C ASN A 280 -30.86 -19.89 -6.23
N ASP A 281 -32.17 -19.68 -6.20
CA ASP A 281 -32.99 -19.26 -7.36
C ASP A 281 -32.43 -18.00 -8.06
N HIS A 282 -31.61 -17.23 -7.36
CA HIS A 282 -30.97 -16.03 -7.90
C HIS A 282 -29.75 -16.30 -8.78
N HIS A 283 -29.15 -17.49 -8.77
CA HIS A 283 -28.02 -17.82 -9.65
C HIS A 283 -28.43 -18.02 -11.12
N GLY A 284 -29.64 -18.46 -11.39
CA GLY A 284 -30.18 -18.58 -12.75
C GLY A 284 -30.28 -17.21 -13.43
N ASP A 285 -30.83 -16.23 -12.74
CA ASP A 285 -31.02 -14.87 -13.24
C ASP A 285 -29.70 -14.09 -13.36
N MET A 286 -28.70 -14.43 -12.56
CA MET A 286 -27.40 -13.76 -12.51
C MET A 286 -26.46 -14.17 -13.65
N SER A 287 -26.66 -15.33 -14.29
CA SER A 287 -25.79 -15.78 -15.36
C SER A 287 -25.85 -14.87 -16.60
N GLU A 288 -27.01 -14.30 -16.91
CA GLU A 288 -27.19 -13.32 -17.97
C GLU A 288 -26.53 -11.98 -17.64
N ALA A 289 -26.64 -11.52 -16.39
CA ALA A 289 -25.97 -10.29 -15.92
C ALA A 289 -24.45 -10.36 -16.04
N TYR A 290 -23.86 -11.56 -15.91
CA TYR A 290 -22.41 -11.77 -16.08
C TYR A 290 -22.03 -12.24 -17.49
N HIS A 291 -22.98 -12.31 -18.41
CA HIS A 291 -22.76 -12.77 -19.79
C HIS A 291 -22.05 -14.14 -19.87
N GLY A 292 -22.37 -15.05 -18.93
CA GLY A 292 -21.75 -16.38 -18.83
C GLY A 292 -20.27 -16.36 -18.43
N GLY A 293 -19.72 -15.21 -18.06
CA GLY A 293 -18.31 -15.06 -17.69
C GLY A 293 -18.01 -15.66 -16.31
N LYS A 294 -17.07 -16.63 -16.26
CA LYS A 294 -16.58 -17.23 -15.01
C LYS A 294 -15.63 -16.30 -14.28
N LEU A 295 -14.85 -15.51 -15.02
CA LEU A 295 -13.94 -14.50 -14.46
C LEU A 295 -14.70 -13.20 -14.22
N ARG A 296 -14.58 -12.66 -13.01
CA ARG A 296 -15.29 -11.47 -12.57
C ARG A 296 -14.37 -10.57 -11.79
N CYS A 297 -14.05 -9.41 -12.36
CA CYS A 297 -13.18 -8.41 -11.74
C CYS A 297 -14.01 -7.20 -11.31
N TYR A 298 -13.82 -6.76 -10.07
CA TYR A 298 -14.54 -5.63 -9.49
C TYR A 298 -13.60 -4.62 -8.87
N VAL A 299 -14.05 -3.38 -8.77
CA VAL A 299 -13.29 -2.30 -8.16
C VAL A 299 -14.18 -1.50 -7.22
N HIS A 300 -13.73 -1.33 -5.99
CA HIS A 300 -14.25 -0.32 -5.08
C HIS A 300 -13.40 0.94 -5.20
N ILE A 301 -14.03 2.06 -5.56
CA ILE A 301 -13.36 3.35 -5.69
C ILE A 301 -13.75 4.20 -4.49
N MET A 302 -12.77 4.54 -3.68
CA MET A 302 -12.96 5.38 -2.52
C MET A 302 -13.02 6.84 -2.97
N ASP A 303 -14.21 7.44 -2.88
CA ASP A 303 -14.44 8.83 -3.27
C ASP A 303 -14.21 9.81 -2.13
N GLN A 304 -14.43 9.39 -0.87
CA GLN A 304 -14.28 10.18 0.35
C GLN A 304 -13.44 9.43 1.37
N GLY A 305 -12.79 10.18 2.26
CA GLY A 305 -11.93 9.60 3.29
C GLY A 305 -10.45 9.58 2.89
N LEU A 306 -9.65 8.88 3.67
CA LEU A 306 -8.21 8.82 3.51
C LEU A 306 -7.79 7.45 2.96
N CYS A 307 -7.18 7.45 1.79
CA CYS A 307 -6.59 6.23 1.22
C CYS A 307 -5.40 6.62 0.35
N PHE A 308 -4.21 6.29 0.80
CA PHE A 308 -2.98 6.48 0.03
C PHE A 308 -1.89 5.52 0.49
N ARG A 309 -0.84 5.44 -0.31
CA ARG A 309 0.32 4.62 -0.04
C ARG A 309 1.53 5.48 0.28
N ALA A 310 2.17 5.24 1.43
CA ALA A 310 3.44 5.88 1.79
C ALA A 310 4.62 5.22 1.06
N ASN A 311 4.70 5.41 -0.25
CA ASN A 311 5.70 4.78 -1.13
C ASN A 311 6.63 5.77 -1.85
N THR A 312 6.46 7.06 -1.59
CA THR A 312 7.31 8.16 -2.06
C THR A 312 7.56 9.13 -0.92
N ILE A 313 8.62 9.96 -1.02
CA ILE A 313 8.92 10.95 0.02
C ILE A 313 7.76 11.92 0.26
N PRO A 314 7.12 12.50 -0.79
CA PRO A 314 5.93 13.35 -0.59
C PRO A 314 4.78 12.63 0.12
N ALA A 315 4.49 11.39 -0.28
CA ALA A 315 3.45 10.60 0.35
C ALA A 315 3.79 10.27 1.81
N TYR A 316 5.05 10.02 2.12
CA TYR A 316 5.53 9.80 3.48
C TYR A 316 5.37 11.06 4.36
N MET A 317 5.70 12.24 3.83
CA MET A 317 5.49 13.51 4.54
C MET A 317 3.99 13.76 4.81
N GLU A 318 3.17 13.56 3.79
CA GLU A 318 1.73 13.72 3.92
C GLU A 318 1.13 12.72 4.91
N ALA A 319 1.62 11.46 4.91
CA ALA A 319 1.26 10.45 5.89
C ALA A 319 1.46 10.96 7.32
N ASN A 320 2.64 11.48 7.63
CA ASN A 320 2.94 12.03 8.94
C ASN A 320 2.06 13.22 9.32
N ARG A 321 1.67 14.05 8.34
CA ARG A 321 0.80 15.21 8.56
C ARG A 321 -0.65 14.82 8.84
N LEU A 322 -1.15 13.77 8.18
CA LEU A 322 -2.56 13.36 8.27
C LEU A 322 -2.83 12.38 9.41
N THR A 323 -1.84 11.58 9.79
CA THR A 323 -1.96 10.55 10.82
C THR A 323 -2.53 11.05 12.16
N PRO A 324 -2.14 12.23 12.68
CA PRO A 324 -2.72 12.75 13.93
C PRO A 324 -4.24 12.93 13.89
N LYS A 325 -4.78 13.13 12.68
CA LYS A 325 -6.22 13.32 12.47
C LYS A 325 -7.00 12.00 12.38
N LEU A 326 -6.30 10.91 12.09
CA LEU A 326 -6.90 9.57 11.95
C LEU A 326 -7.02 8.82 13.27
N PHE A 327 -6.16 9.12 14.21
CA PHE A 327 -6.08 8.40 15.48
C PHE A 327 -6.16 9.43 16.61
N GLU A 328 -7.11 9.22 17.53
CA GLU A 328 -7.30 10.03 18.74
C GLU A 328 -6.19 9.77 19.77
N GLU A 329 -4.94 9.94 19.36
CA GLU A 329 -3.80 9.84 20.29
C GLU A 329 -3.35 11.23 20.74
N PRO A 330 -2.82 11.36 21.96
CA PRO A 330 -2.32 12.63 22.45
C PRO A 330 -1.16 13.10 21.57
N ALA A 331 -1.22 14.37 21.15
CA ALA A 331 -0.18 14.99 20.33
C ALA A 331 1.20 14.97 20.99
N VAL A 332 1.23 14.91 22.32
CA VAL A 332 2.43 14.80 23.14
C VAL A 332 2.38 13.51 23.93
N HIS A 333 3.42 12.68 23.80
CA HIS A 333 3.51 11.47 24.61
C HIS A 333 3.68 11.82 26.10
N PRO A 334 3.02 11.13 27.05
CA PRO A 334 3.09 11.46 28.48
C PRO A 334 4.49 11.46 29.09
N SER A 335 5.43 10.71 28.51
CA SER A 335 6.83 10.64 28.95
C SER A 335 7.73 11.72 28.34
N ALA A 336 7.20 12.57 27.46
CA ALA A 336 7.96 13.67 26.88
C ALA A 336 8.05 14.84 27.84
N VAL A 337 9.23 15.47 27.92
CA VAL A 337 9.50 16.65 28.77
C VAL A 337 9.51 17.88 27.85
N ILE A 338 8.53 18.75 28.01
CA ILE A 338 8.43 19.98 27.23
C ILE A 338 8.49 21.16 28.18
N SER A 339 9.32 22.15 27.85
CA SER A 339 9.39 23.41 28.61
C SER A 339 8.11 24.26 28.43
N ASP A 340 7.72 24.96 29.51
CA ASP A 340 6.52 25.86 29.49
C ASP A 340 6.64 27.01 28.47
N ARG A 341 7.87 27.34 28.03
CA ARG A 341 8.12 28.39 27.03
C ARG A 341 8.23 27.89 25.62
N CYS A 342 7.85 26.64 25.36
CA CYS A 342 7.76 26.07 24.02
C CYS A 342 6.45 26.43 23.33
N GLN A 343 6.51 26.81 22.04
CA GLN A 343 5.34 27.03 21.21
C GLN A 343 5.10 25.81 20.35
N MET A 344 4.05 25.06 20.67
CA MET A 344 3.64 23.88 19.91
C MET A 344 2.38 24.16 19.09
N GLY A 345 2.41 23.83 17.80
CA GLY A 345 1.23 23.89 16.91
C GLY A 345 0.34 22.66 17.10
N SER A 346 -0.96 22.82 16.84
CA SER A 346 -1.98 21.76 16.98
C SER A 346 -1.73 20.53 16.09
N ASP A 347 -1.05 20.72 14.95
CA ASP A 347 -0.75 19.64 13.99
C ASP A 347 0.67 19.05 14.20
N SER A 348 1.16 19.02 15.44
CA SER A 348 2.49 18.50 15.76
C SER A 348 2.41 17.32 16.72
N ILE A 349 3.31 16.34 16.54
CA ILE A 349 3.40 15.16 17.40
C ILE A 349 4.77 15.14 18.05
N ILE A 350 4.84 14.78 19.33
CA ILE A 350 6.08 14.60 20.07
C ILE A 350 6.09 13.19 20.66
N GLY A 351 7.12 12.42 20.31
CA GLY A 351 7.31 11.04 20.71
C GLY A 351 7.76 10.86 22.16
N ALA A 352 7.82 9.61 22.58
CA ALA A 352 8.19 9.22 23.93
C ALA A 352 9.63 9.60 24.27
N LEU A 353 9.87 9.94 25.55
CA LEU A 353 11.20 10.25 26.10
C LEU A 353 11.92 11.41 25.39
N SER A 354 11.19 12.25 24.65
CA SER A 354 11.74 13.41 23.96
C SER A 354 11.82 14.62 24.90
N GLN A 355 12.86 15.43 24.74
CA GLN A 355 13.11 16.61 25.53
C GLN A 355 13.12 17.86 24.65
N VAL A 356 12.28 18.84 24.99
CA VAL A 356 12.19 20.11 24.28
C VAL A 356 12.45 21.27 25.21
N ALA A 357 13.53 22.02 24.95
CA ALA A 357 13.97 23.13 25.75
C ALA A 357 13.22 24.45 25.47
N ASP A 358 13.60 25.50 26.18
CA ASP A 358 12.97 26.81 26.15
C ASP A 358 13.05 27.50 24.78
N LYS A 359 12.06 28.37 24.51
CA LYS A 359 12.01 29.21 23.32
C LYS A 359 12.03 28.44 21.99
N THR A 360 11.56 27.20 22.02
CA THR A 360 11.46 26.33 20.85
C THR A 360 10.08 26.51 20.21
N SER A 361 10.02 26.51 18.86
CA SER A 361 8.77 26.57 18.11
C SER A 361 8.65 25.37 17.18
N ILE A 362 7.63 24.53 17.41
CA ILE A 362 7.35 23.31 16.63
C ILE A 362 5.98 23.46 15.98
N LYS A 363 5.92 23.42 14.65
CA LYS A 363 4.68 23.56 13.88
C LYS A 363 4.60 22.55 12.76
N ARG A 364 3.44 21.87 12.60
CA ARG A 364 3.18 20.88 11.55
C ARG A 364 4.29 19.83 11.43
N SER A 365 4.82 19.38 12.54
CA SER A 365 6.01 18.56 12.55
C SER A 365 5.84 17.33 13.44
N THR A 366 6.42 16.22 13.00
CA THR A 366 6.48 14.99 13.79
C THR A 366 7.87 14.83 14.39
N ILE A 367 7.94 14.76 15.71
CA ILE A 367 9.16 14.52 16.47
C ILE A 367 9.15 13.08 16.97
N GLY A 368 10.19 12.33 16.64
CA GLY A 368 10.37 10.94 17.03
C GLY A 368 10.65 10.74 18.51
N ASN A 369 10.81 9.49 18.92
CA ASN A 369 11.12 9.13 20.30
C ASN A 369 12.59 9.45 20.65
N SER A 370 12.85 9.71 21.93
CA SER A 370 14.21 9.95 22.47
C SER A 370 14.96 11.08 21.74
N THR A 371 14.25 12.10 21.28
CA THR A 371 14.80 13.24 20.54
C THR A 371 15.09 14.39 21.53
N THR A 372 16.26 14.99 21.41
CA THR A 372 16.65 16.13 22.24
C THR A 372 16.69 17.41 21.41
N ILE A 373 15.86 18.39 21.74
CA ILE A 373 15.80 19.69 21.08
C ILE A 373 16.21 20.76 22.07
N LYS A 374 17.34 21.44 21.80
CA LYS A 374 17.88 22.50 22.67
C LYS A 374 17.14 23.83 22.45
N GLU A 375 17.62 24.89 23.10
CA GLU A 375 16.97 26.19 23.12
C GLU A 375 16.95 26.91 21.75
N LYS A 376 15.96 27.78 21.57
CA LYS A 376 15.81 28.67 20.38
C LYS A 376 15.75 27.93 19.03
N VAL A 377 15.32 26.67 19.02
CA VAL A 377 15.17 25.87 17.82
C VAL A 377 13.80 26.14 17.19
N LYS A 378 13.76 26.21 15.87
CA LYS A 378 12.54 26.36 15.08
C LYS A 378 12.39 25.17 14.14
N VAL A 379 11.29 24.41 14.29
CA VAL A 379 10.96 23.27 13.42
C VAL A 379 9.61 23.52 12.78
N THR A 380 9.57 23.50 11.46
CA THR A 380 8.33 23.77 10.70
C THR A 380 8.17 22.77 9.56
N ASN A 381 6.99 22.14 9.47
CA ASN A 381 6.64 21.21 8.41
C ASN A 381 7.69 20.12 8.17
N SER A 382 8.25 19.57 9.24
CA SER A 382 9.40 18.67 9.18
C SER A 382 9.15 17.38 9.94
N ILE A 383 9.82 16.30 9.51
CA ILE A 383 9.80 15.01 10.19
C ILE A 383 11.17 14.78 10.79
N ILE A 384 11.20 14.56 12.08
CA ILE A 384 12.40 14.22 12.82
C ILE A 384 12.19 12.83 13.40
N MET A 385 13.00 11.86 12.98
CA MET A 385 12.91 10.48 13.44
C MET A 385 13.52 10.30 14.84
N HIS A 386 13.70 9.08 15.27
CA HIS A 386 14.11 8.72 16.62
C HIS A 386 15.58 9.05 16.93
N GLY A 387 15.88 9.42 18.17
CA GLY A 387 17.23 9.59 18.66
C GLY A 387 18.00 10.78 18.07
N VAL A 388 17.33 11.78 17.52
CA VAL A 388 17.96 12.96 16.92
C VAL A 388 18.29 13.97 18.01
N THR A 389 19.47 14.60 17.89
CA THR A 389 19.89 15.71 18.75
C THR A 389 19.99 16.99 17.92
N ILE A 390 19.26 18.03 18.34
CA ILE A 390 19.26 19.34 17.67
C ILE A 390 19.82 20.37 18.65
N GLU A 391 20.96 20.95 18.27
CA GLU A 391 21.64 21.96 19.05
C GLU A 391 20.93 23.32 19.03
N GLU A 392 21.39 24.26 19.83
CA GLU A 392 20.80 25.57 20.04
C GLU A 392 20.75 26.40 18.74
N GLY A 393 19.65 27.13 18.53
CA GLY A 393 19.50 28.13 17.48
C GLY A 393 19.26 27.61 16.08
N CYS A 394 18.99 26.31 15.91
CA CYS A 394 18.74 25.69 14.61
C CYS A 394 17.38 26.08 14.01
N ASN A 395 17.33 26.19 12.68
CA ASN A 395 16.10 26.38 11.92
C ASN A 395 15.93 25.23 10.91
N ILE A 396 14.86 24.45 11.06
CA ILE A 396 14.57 23.27 10.23
C ILE A 396 13.21 23.47 9.57
N GLN A 397 13.18 23.50 8.25
CA GLN A 397 11.96 23.75 7.48
C GLN A 397 11.78 22.74 6.36
N SER A 398 10.57 22.15 6.25
CA SER A 398 10.16 21.22 5.18
C SER A 398 11.22 20.14 4.91
N SER A 399 11.80 19.59 5.98
CA SER A 399 12.93 18.67 5.91
C SER A 399 12.60 17.35 6.59
N VAL A 400 13.27 16.28 6.15
CA VAL A 400 13.20 14.96 6.81
C VAL A 400 14.56 14.63 7.38
N ILE A 401 14.61 14.45 8.69
CA ILE A 401 15.81 14.09 9.44
C ILE A 401 15.65 12.65 9.92
N CYS A 402 16.50 11.76 9.40
CA CYS A 402 16.47 10.34 9.78
C CYS A 402 17.01 10.11 11.19
N SER A 403 16.96 8.87 11.66
CA SER A 403 17.29 8.51 13.04
C SER A 403 18.77 8.72 13.38
N ASN A 404 19.03 9.05 14.66
CA ASN A 404 20.38 9.17 15.23
C ASN A 404 21.25 10.27 14.56
N VAL A 405 20.64 11.33 14.06
CA VAL A 405 21.33 12.49 13.48
C VAL A 405 21.64 13.49 14.57
N VAL A 406 22.81 14.13 14.46
CA VAL A 406 23.21 15.25 15.30
C VAL A 406 23.31 16.51 14.45
N ILE A 407 22.54 17.54 14.81
CA ILE A 407 22.52 18.83 14.11
C ILE A 407 23.24 19.85 14.97
N GLY A 408 24.35 20.38 14.44
CA GLY A 408 25.19 21.35 15.11
C GLY A 408 24.50 22.70 15.32
N ARG A 409 25.06 23.51 16.21
CA ARG A 409 24.51 24.81 16.61
C ARG A 409 24.31 25.75 15.45
N GLY A 410 23.17 26.46 15.40
CA GLY A 410 22.90 27.51 14.40
C GLY A 410 22.63 27.02 12.99
N ALA A 411 22.49 25.70 12.75
CA ALA A 411 22.25 25.15 11.43
C ALA A 411 20.89 25.58 10.84
N ASP A 412 20.86 25.93 9.55
CA ASP A 412 19.65 26.31 8.80
C ASP A 412 19.42 25.30 7.65
N LEU A 413 18.45 24.40 7.84
CA LEU A 413 18.13 23.33 6.91
C LEU A 413 16.76 23.56 6.28
N LYS A 414 16.73 23.69 4.95
CA LYS A 414 15.48 23.86 4.20
C LYS A 414 15.38 22.82 3.09
N HIS A 415 14.22 22.17 3.02
CA HIS A 415 13.93 21.16 2.01
C HIS A 415 14.97 20.03 1.93
N CYS A 416 15.62 19.73 3.06
CA CYS A 416 16.71 18.78 3.13
C CYS A 416 16.22 17.39 3.53
N LEU A 417 16.89 16.37 3.01
CA LEU A 417 16.79 14.99 3.48
C LEU A 417 18.15 14.61 4.09
N VAL A 418 18.16 14.35 5.40
CA VAL A 418 19.37 13.99 6.11
C VAL A 418 19.33 12.50 6.47
N GLY A 419 20.29 11.73 5.99
CA GLY A 419 20.40 10.29 6.23
C GLY A 419 20.67 9.93 7.69
N SER A 420 20.40 8.70 8.09
CA SER A 420 20.58 8.24 9.46
C SER A 420 22.04 8.27 9.92
N GLY A 421 22.26 8.66 11.19
CA GLY A 421 23.58 8.69 11.81
C GLY A 421 24.51 9.79 11.29
N GLN A 422 24.02 10.73 10.47
CA GLN A 422 24.81 11.85 9.97
C GLN A 422 25.00 12.94 11.03
N GLN A 423 26.09 13.66 10.91
CA GLN A 423 26.39 14.83 11.74
C GLN A 423 26.46 16.08 10.86
N ILE A 424 25.69 17.09 11.21
CA ILE A 424 25.69 18.40 10.53
C ILE A 424 26.51 19.34 11.39
N ASP A 425 27.47 20.02 10.77
CA ASP A 425 28.34 20.99 11.45
C ASP A 425 27.57 22.22 11.93
N SER A 426 28.18 22.94 12.89
CA SER A 426 27.64 24.20 13.38
C SER A 426 27.58 25.25 12.29
N ASP A 427 26.50 26.06 12.29
CA ASP A 427 26.22 27.09 11.29
C ASP A 427 26.10 26.55 9.83
N GLY A 428 25.93 25.24 9.68
CA GLY A 428 25.71 24.58 8.40
C GLY A 428 24.43 25.10 7.72
N LYS A 429 24.52 25.50 6.47
CA LYS A 429 23.39 25.93 5.65
C LYS A 429 23.19 24.96 4.48
N ALA A 430 22.02 24.38 4.39
CA ALA A 430 21.64 23.55 3.25
C ALA A 430 20.23 23.94 2.80
N ASP A 431 20.09 24.19 1.49
CA ASP A 431 18.85 24.39 0.78
C ASP A 431 18.92 23.49 -0.46
N ALA A 432 18.04 22.46 -0.51
CA ALA A 432 18.11 21.41 -1.54
C ALA A 432 17.17 21.70 -2.72
#